data_1f693b65ea79a5d0aec961a62e18309e
#
_entry.id   1f693b65ea79a5d0aec961a62e18309e
#
_cell.length_a   1.000
_cell.length_b   1.000
_cell.length_c   1.000
_cell.angle_alpha   90.00
_cell.angle_beta   90.00
_cell.angle_gamma   90.00
#
_symmetry.space_group_name_H-M   'P 1'
#
loop_
_entity.id
_entity.type
_entity.pdbx_description
1 polymer ?
#
loop_
_entity_poly.entity_id
_entity_poly.type
_entity_poly.pdbx_seq_one_letter_code
_entity_poly.pdbx_strand_id
1 'polypeptide(L)'
;FVANWLDSFLISCDFAAMRPDIKICGLKTPEAVDRAAERGASHIGFIFFEKSPRNIEPDIAGTLANRVRGRVKSVAVTVDADNDDLDEIIALMRPDILQFHGHESPERLLTVKAVTGLPIMKAFSIRDADDLRRIEPYIGIADRFLFDAKPPAGSDLPGGNGVSFDWRVLRTLDADVDYMLSGG
;
A
#
# COMPACT_ATOMS: atom_id res chain seq x y z
N PHE A 1 37.15 9.41 49.63
CA PHE A 1 36.06 8.57 49.12
C PHE A 1 35.43 9.31 47.93
N VAL A 2 35.89 9.02 46.75
CA VAL A 2 35.31 9.50 45.50
C VAL A 2 34.65 8.30 44.85
N ALA A 3 33.33 8.23 44.90
CA ALA A 3 32.56 7.17 44.26
C ALA A 3 32.32 7.53 42.77
N ASN A 4 32.79 6.65 41.91
CA ASN A 4 32.56 6.60 40.46
C ASN A 4 31.06 6.62 40.13
N TRP A 5 30.65 7.64 39.35
CA TRP A 5 29.38 7.67 38.62
C TRP A 5 29.67 7.57 37.11
N LEU A 6 30.26 6.43 36.72
CA LEU A 6 30.40 6.08 35.30
C LEU A 6 29.90 4.66 35.12
N ASP A 7 28.59 4.48 35.31
CA ASP A 7 27.99 3.21 34.92
C ASP A 7 26.70 3.49 34.11
N SER A 8 26.80 3.07 32.86
CA SER A 8 25.71 2.47 32.10
C SER A 8 24.64 3.45 31.54
N PHE A 9 25.03 4.33 30.63
CA PHE A 9 24.19 4.59 29.48
C PHE A 9 24.63 3.65 28.33
N LEU A 10 24.44 2.36 28.53
CA LEU A 10 24.28 1.46 27.41
C LEU A 10 22.91 1.78 26.81
N ILE A 11 22.91 2.71 25.84
CA ILE A 11 21.86 2.80 24.86
C ILE A 11 21.92 1.47 24.13
N SER A 12 21.10 0.52 24.60
CA SER A 12 20.73 -0.64 23.81
C SER A 12 20.01 -0.05 22.58
N CYS A 13 20.78 0.25 21.53
CA CYS A 13 20.24 0.32 20.20
C CYS A 13 19.75 -1.09 19.89
N ASP A 14 18.51 -1.37 20.28
CA ASP A 14 17.76 -2.45 19.67
C ASP A 14 17.63 -2.10 18.19
N PHE A 15 18.65 -2.45 17.44
CA PHE A 15 18.55 -2.75 16.04
C PHE A 15 17.75 -4.06 15.93
N ALA A 16 16.51 -4.05 16.43
CA ALA A 16 15.49 -4.95 15.94
C ALA A 16 15.45 -4.64 14.45
N ALA A 17 16.06 -5.51 13.66
CA ALA A 17 16.23 -5.34 12.22
C ALA A 17 14.91 -4.85 11.67
N MET A 18 14.84 -3.59 11.22
CA MET A 18 13.66 -3.01 10.59
C MET A 18 13.40 -3.85 9.35
N ARG A 19 12.52 -4.83 9.51
CA ARG A 19 12.10 -5.66 8.38
C ARG A 19 11.29 -4.75 7.46
N PRO A 20 11.64 -4.67 6.18
CA PRO A 20 10.86 -3.88 5.25
C PRO A 20 9.43 -4.43 5.18
N ASP A 21 8.46 -3.54 5.06
CA ASP A 21 7.09 -3.94 4.75
C ASP A 21 7.04 -4.57 3.35
N ILE A 22 6.47 -5.78 3.28
CA ILE A 22 6.33 -6.53 2.02
C ILE A 22 4.84 -6.69 1.73
N LYS A 23 4.41 -6.17 0.58
CA LYS A 23 3.04 -6.31 0.10
C LYS A 23 2.99 -7.23 -1.13
N ILE A 24 2.22 -8.31 -1.05
CA ILE A 24 1.92 -9.21 -2.18
C ILE A 24 0.53 -8.87 -2.70
N CYS A 25 0.44 -8.47 -3.98
CA CYS A 25 -0.77 -7.89 -4.55
C CYS A 25 -1.41 -8.76 -5.64
N GLY A 26 -2.75 -8.80 -5.63
CA GLY A 26 -3.54 -9.54 -6.63
C GLY A 26 -3.65 -11.02 -6.32
N LEU A 27 -3.74 -11.38 -5.04
CA LEU A 27 -3.97 -12.75 -4.60
C LEU A 27 -5.43 -13.16 -4.86
N LYS A 28 -5.63 -14.42 -5.29
CA LYS A 28 -6.96 -14.95 -5.65
C LYS A 28 -7.23 -16.33 -5.07
N THR A 29 -6.26 -16.98 -4.42
CA THR A 29 -6.44 -18.34 -3.91
C THR A 29 -6.03 -18.46 -2.45
N PRO A 30 -6.64 -19.39 -1.68
CA PRO A 30 -6.26 -19.67 -0.30
C PRO A 30 -4.79 -19.99 -0.13
N GLU A 31 -4.25 -20.82 -1.03
CA GLU A 31 -2.85 -21.28 -0.97
C GLU A 31 -1.88 -20.10 -1.13
N ALA A 32 -2.20 -19.14 -2.05
CA ALA A 32 -1.36 -17.97 -2.28
C ALA A 32 -1.39 -17.03 -1.07
N VAL A 33 -2.55 -16.85 -0.44
CA VAL A 33 -2.71 -16.03 0.77
C VAL A 33 -1.95 -16.64 1.95
N ASP A 34 -2.13 -17.94 2.20
CA ASP A 34 -1.44 -18.65 3.28
C ASP A 34 0.08 -18.59 3.08
N ARG A 35 0.53 -18.84 1.85
CA ARG A 35 1.96 -18.81 1.51
C ARG A 35 2.57 -17.41 1.68
N ALA A 36 1.86 -16.35 1.29
CA ALA A 36 2.31 -14.99 1.50
C ALA A 36 2.51 -14.70 3.00
N ALA A 37 1.54 -15.06 3.83
CA ALA A 37 1.61 -14.88 5.28
C ALA A 37 2.75 -15.70 5.91
N GLU A 38 2.90 -16.97 5.55
CA GLU A 38 3.97 -17.85 6.03
C GLU A 38 5.37 -17.34 5.67
N ARG A 39 5.51 -16.67 4.52
CA ARG A 39 6.78 -16.11 4.05
C ARG A 39 7.05 -14.69 4.56
N GLY A 40 6.22 -14.18 5.46
CA GLY A 40 6.46 -12.93 6.17
C GLY A 40 5.99 -11.68 5.43
N ALA A 41 5.03 -11.80 4.52
CA ALA A 41 4.36 -10.62 3.99
C ALA A 41 3.67 -9.85 5.12
N SER A 42 3.87 -8.53 5.18
CA SER A 42 3.17 -7.64 6.10
C SER A 42 1.79 -7.23 5.56
N HIS A 43 1.62 -7.23 4.23
CA HIS A 43 0.41 -6.83 3.54
C HIS A 43 0.07 -7.79 2.40
N ILE A 44 -1.25 -8.02 2.20
CA ILE A 44 -1.80 -8.71 1.03
C ILE A 44 -2.82 -7.81 0.34
N GLY A 45 -2.81 -7.77 -0.99
CA GLY A 45 -3.71 -6.94 -1.78
C GLY A 45 -4.67 -7.76 -2.63
N PHE A 46 -5.94 -7.32 -2.65
CA PHE A 46 -6.99 -7.81 -3.52
C PHE A 46 -7.41 -6.70 -4.47
N ILE A 47 -7.55 -6.99 -5.76
CA ILE A 47 -7.78 -5.99 -6.80
C ILE A 47 -9.25 -6.01 -7.20
N PHE A 48 -9.90 -4.86 -7.08
CA PHE A 48 -11.27 -4.59 -7.49
C PHE A 48 -11.24 -3.63 -8.69
N PHE A 49 -10.96 -4.20 -9.84
CA PHE A 49 -10.93 -3.50 -11.11
C PHE A 49 -11.20 -4.49 -12.24
N GLU A 50 -12.37 -4.43 -12.86
CA GLU A 50 -12.86 -5.42 -13.84
C GLU A 50 -11.89 -5.69 -15.00
N LYS A 51 -11.17 -4.67 -15.46
CA LYS A 51 -10.19 -4.82 -16.55
C LYS A 51 -8.93 -5.58 -16.12
N SER A 52 -8.72 -5.80 -14.83
CA SER A 52 -7.56 -6.52 -14.34
C SER A 52 -7.79 -8.04 -14.40
N PRO A 53 -6.84 -8.83 -14.93
CA PRO A 53 -6.92 -10.30 -14.86
C PRO A 53 -6.84 -10.83 -13.43
N ARG A 54 -6.46 -9.97 -12.48
CA ARG A 54 -6.39 -10.26 -11.05
C ARG A 54 -7.60 -9.72 -10.27
N ASN A 55 -8.67 -9.28 -10.98
CA ASN A 55 -9.92 -8.88 -10.35
C ASN A 55 -10.52 -10.03 -9.54
N ILE A 56 -11.16 -9.71 -8.41
CA ILE A 56 -11.79 -10.68 -7.51
C ILE A 56 -13.06 -10.07 -6.90
N GLU A 57 -14.05 -10.91 -6.65
CA GLU A 57 -15.29 -10.49 -6.00
C GLU A 57 -15.08 -10.17 -4.52
N PRO A 58 -15.77 -9.14 -3.97
CA PRO A 58 -15.57 -8.67 -2.59
C PRO A 58 -15.81 -9.73 -1.51
N ASP A 59 -16.77 -10.60 -1.67
CA ASP A 59 -17.09 -11.70 -0.74
C ASP A 59 -16.01 -12.78 -0.72
N ILE A 60 -15.46 -13.12 -1.91
CA ILE A 60 -14.34 -14.05 -2.04
C ILE A 60 -13.10 -13.43 -1.40
N ALA A 61 -12.80 -12.16 -1.67
CA ALA A 61 -11.70 -11.45 -1.06
C ALA A 61 -11.82 -11.39 0.47
N GLY A 62 -13.05 -11.19 1.00
CA GLY A 62 -13.34 -11.23 2.43
C GLY A 62 -13.04 -12.58 3.06
N THR A 63 -13.45 -13.67 2.38
CA THR A 63 -13.15 -15.03 2.81
C THR A 63 -11.64 -15.29 2.86
N LEU A 64 -10.90 -14.85 1.85
CA LEU A 64 -9.45 -15.00 1.79
C LEU A 64 -8.74 -14.13 2.84
N ALA A 65 -9.14 -12.87 3.02
CA ALA A 65 -8.56 -11.97 4.02
C ALA A 65 -8.75 -12.50 5.44
N ASN A 66 -9.89 -13.12 5.75
CA ASN A 66 -10.17 -13.69 7.06
C ASN A 66 -9.20 -14.81 7.46
N ARG A 67 -8.58 -15.54 6.52
CA ARG A 67 -7.59 -16.59 6.80
C ARG A 67 -6.35 -16.07 7.53
N VAL A 68 -6.00 -14.81 7.28
CA VAL A 68 -4.76 -14.19 7.79
C VAL A 68 -5.03 -12.95 8.65
N ARG A 69 -6.30 -12.69 8.98
CA ARG A 69 -6.72 -11.54 9.79
C ARG A 69 -5.96 -11.50 11.12
N GLY A 70 -5.45 -10.31 11.47
CA GLY A 70 -4.63 -10.08 12.66
C GLY A 70 -3.16 -10.51 12.53
N ARG A 71 -2.77 -11.17 11.43
CA ARG A 71 -1.37 -11.54 11.13
C ARG A 71 -0.77 -10.71 10.00
N VAL A 72 -1.57 -10.41 8.98
CA VAL A 72 -1.19 -9.67 7.78
C VAL A 72 -2.26 -8.64 7.49
N LYS A 73 -1.89 -7.42 7.10
CA LYS A 73 -2.82 -6.36 6.71
C LYS A 73 -3.44 -6.66 5.34
N SER A 74 -4.76 -6.58 5.26
CA SER A 74 -5.49 -6.74 4.01
C SER A 74 -5.72 -5.38 3.33
N VAL A 75 -5.43 -5.29 2.04
CA VAL A 75 -5.49 -4.05 1.25
C VAL A 75 -6.49 -4.23 0.11
N ALA A 76 -7.54 -3.42 0.08
CA ALA A 76 -8.43 -3.33 -1.06
C ALA A 76 -7.86 -2.34 -2.08
N VAL A 77 -7.55 -2.82 -3.28
CA VAL A 77 -6.97 -2.02 -4.37
C VAL A 77 -8.06 -1.69 -5.37
N THR A 78 -8.35 -0.40 -5.54
CA THR A 78 -9.39 0.11 -6.44
C THR A 78 -8.82 1.07 -7.47
N VAL A 79 -9.54 1.25 -8.59
CA VAL A 79 -9.23 2.20 -9.66
C VAL A 79 -10.49 2.97 -9.99
N ASP A 80 -10.54 4.24 -9.61
CA ASP A 80 -11.64 5.17 -9.84
C ASP A 80 -13.03 4.61 -9.40
N ALA A 81 -13.05 3.81 -8.33
CA ALA A 81 -14.26 3.21 -7.78
C ALA A 81 -15.24 4.28 -7.25
N ASP A 82 -16.51 4.09 -7.49
CA ASP A 82 -17.56 4.96 -6.97
C ASP A 82 -17.90 4.65 -5.49
N ASN A 83 -18.98 5.23 -4.95
CA ASN A 83 -19.34 5.01 -3.56
C ASN A 83 -19.95 3.63 -3.34
N ASP A 84 -20.79 3.19 -4.27
CA ASP A 84 -21.49 1.90 -4.15
C ASP A 84 -20.47 0.75 -4.20
N ASP A 85 -19.50 0.82 -5.09
CA ASP A 85 -18.38 -0.12 -5.16
C ASP A 85 -17.58 -0.16 -3.84
N LEU A 86 -17.21 1.03 -3.31
CA LEU A 86 -16.45 1.10 -2.08
C LEU A 86 -17.24 0.57 -0.88
N ASP A 87 -18.53 0.87 -0.78
CA ASP A 87 -19.40 0.43 0.30
C ASP A 87 -19.54 -1.10 0.27
N GLU A 88 -19.70 -1.70 -0.90
CA GLU A 88 -19.76 -3.15 -1.06
C GLU A 88 -18.43 -3.83 -0.67
N ILE A 89 -17.30 -3.30 -1.19
CA ILE A 89 -15.97 -3.82 -0.85
C ILE A 89 -15.72 -3.74 0.65
N ILE A 90 -16.03 -2.63 1.29
CA ILE A 90 -15.81 -2.44 2.73
C ILE A 90 -16.72 -3.37 3.54
N ALA A 91 -17.99 -3.49 3.17
CA ALA A 91 -18.95 -4.34 3.87
C ALA A 91 -18.57 -5.82 3.83
N LEU A 92 -18.16 -6.32 2.65
CA LEU A 92 -17.93 -7.74 2.43
C LEU A 92 -16.48 -8.17 2.75
N MET A 93 -15.48 -7.39 2.32
CA MET A 93 -14.08 -7.73 2.55
C MET A 93 -13.58 -7.29 3.92
N ARG A 94 -14.04 -6.15 4.45
CA ARG A 94 -13.53 -5.51 5.68
C ARG A 94 -12.02 -5.31 5.62
N PRO A 95 -11.51 -4.51 4.68
CA PRO A 95 -10.08 -4.28 4.51
C PRO A 95 -9.47 -3.53 5.69
N ASP A 96 -8.17 -3.72 5.92
CA ASP A 96 -7.40 -2.89 6.87
C ASP A 96 -6.96 -1.57 6.24
N ILE A 97 -6.83 -1.51 4.91
CA ILE A 97 -6.34 -0.35 4.16
C ILE A 97 -7.09 -0.27 2.82
N LEU A 98 -7.44 0.95 2.40
CA LEU A 98 -7.91 1.23 1.04
C LEU A 98 -6.75 1.76 0.21
N GLN A 99 -6.47 1.14 -0.94
CA GLN A 99 -5.48 1.61 -1.89
C GLN A 99 -6.16 2.13 -3.16
N PHE A 100 -5.96 3.42 -3.43
CA PHE A 100 -6.45 4.12 -4.62
C PHE A 100 -5.37 4.16 -5.70
N HIS A 101 -5.62 3.50 -6.82
CA HIS A 101 -4.66 3.33 -7.91
C HIS A 101 -5.12 3.99 -9.23
N GLY A 102 -6.17 4.78 -9.17
CA GLY A 102 -6.73 5.55 -10.29
C GLY A 102 -6.36 7.04 -10.25
N HIS A 103 -7.31 7.87 -10.70
CA HIS A 103 -7.17 9.32 -10.80
C HIS A 103 -7.91 10.07 -9.67
N GLU A 104 -8.21 9.36 -8.58
CA GLU A 104 -8.96 9.91 -7.46
C GLU A 104 -8.30 11.19 -6.92
N SER A 105 -9.08 12.27 -6.78
CA SER A 105 -8.57 13.56 -6.30
C SER A 105 -8.27 13.56 -4.79
N PRO A 106 -7.48 14.53 -4.30
CA PRO A 106 -7.25 14.70 -2.86
C PRO A 106 -8.56 14.84 -2.07
N GLU A 107 -9.54 15.59 -2.59
CA GLU A 107 -10.84 15.79 -1.95
C GLU A 107 -11.64 14.48 -1.87
N ARG A 108 -11.54 13.64 -2.91
CA ARG A 108 -12.16 12.31 -2.91
C ARG A 108 -11.57 11.46 -1.79
N LEU A 109 -10.25 11.40 -1.67
CA LEU A 109 -9.58 10.64 -0.62
C LEU A 109 -9.93 11.16 0.78
N LEU A 110 -9.96 12.47 0.95
CA LEU A 110 -10.32 13.10 2.23
C LEU A 110 -11.75 12.72 2.63
N THR A 111 -12.70 12.76 1.68
CA THR A 111 -14.09 12.36 1.90
C THR A 111 -14.19 10.90 2.31
N VAL A 112 -13.56 10.00 1.56
CA VAL A 112 -13.59 8.56 1.87
C VAL A 112 -12.96 8.29 3.24
N LYS A 113 -11.82 8.91 3.54
CA LYS A 113 -11.15 8.77 4.85
C LYS A 113 -12.05 9.22 6.00
N ALA A 114 -12.75 10.35 5.84
CA ALA A 114 -13.65 10.88 6.85
C ALA A 114 -14.87 9.97 7.10
N VAL A 115 -15.41 9.36 6.04
CA VAL A 115 -16.59 8.49 6.14
C VAL A 115 -16.23 7.11 6.67
N THR A 116 -15.13 6.52 6.20
CA THR A 116 -14.78 5.11 6.49
C THR A 116 -13.89 4.96 7.72
N GLY A 117 -13.09 5.98 8.05
CA GLY A 117 -12.06 5.90 9.09
C GLY A 117 -10.89 4.98 8.75
N LEU A 118 -10.85 4.41 7.53
CA LEU A 118 -9.81 3.49 7.11
C LEU A 118 -8.54 4.24 6.67
N PRO A 119 -7.35 3.68 6.94
CA PRO A 119 -6.11 4.16 6.38
C PRO A 119 -6.12 4.13 4.85
N ILE A 120 -5.54 5.17 4.24
CA ILE A 120 -5.49 5.33 2.79
C ILE A 120 -4.07 5.21 2.28
N MET A 121 -3.88 4.36 1.26
CA MET A 121 -2.69 4.30 0.44
C MET A 121 -3.01 4.87 -0.94
N LYS A 122 -2.23 5.87 -1.41
CA LYS A 122 -2.39 6.40 -2.76
C LYS A 122 -1.25 5.96 -3.66
N ALA A 123 -1.58 5.32 -4.77
CA ALA A 123 -0.60 4.87 -5.75
C ALA A 123 -0.34 5.94 -6.81
N PHE A 124 0.93 6.06 -7.21
CA PHE A 124 1.38 6.94 -8.28
C PHE A 124 2.32 6.19 -9.22
N SER A 125 2.10 6.36 -10.52
CA SER A 125 3.04 5.92 -11.53
C SER A 125 4.15 6.95 -11.69
N ILE A 126 5.39 6.54 -11.41
CA ILE A 126 6.57 7.39 -11.38
C ILE A 126 7.55 6.98 -12.48
N ARG A 127 8.06 7.96 -13.19
CA ARG A 127 9.17 7.85 -14.15
C ARG A 127 10.30 8.80 -13.79
N ASP A 128 9.97 10.02 -13.36
CA ASP A 128 10.90 11.12 -13.11
C ASP A 128 10.47 11.99 -11.90
N ALA A 129 11.24 13.01 -11.59
CA ALA A 129 10.97 13.90 -10.48
C ALA A 129 9.70 14.75 -10.63
N ASP A 130 9.26 15.01 -11.88
CA ASP A 130 8.03 15.75 -12.12
C ASP A 130 6.79 14.89 -11.78
N ASP A 131 6.83 13.61 -12.10
CA ASP A 131 5.79 12.66 -11.67
C ASP A 131 5.73 12.60 -10.13
N LEU A 132 6.86 12.73 -9.43
CA LEU A 132 6.92 12.68 -7.97
C LEU A 132 6.24 13.90 -7.31
N ARG A 133 6.34 15.09 -7.89
CA ARG A 133 5.65 16.30 -7.38
C ARG A 133 4.14 16.16 -7.31
N ARG A 134 3.56 15.23 -8.06
CA ARG A 134 2.10 14.96 -8.03
C ARG A 134 1.59 14.44 -6.69
N ILE A 135 2.46 14.02 -5.79
CA ILE A 135 2.07 13.59 -4.44
C ILE A 135 1.74 14.78 -3.51
N GLU A 136 2.29 15.97 -3.78
CA GLU A 136 2.19 17.13 -2.88
C GLU A 136 0.77 17.42 -2.38
N PRO A 137 -0.28 17.43 -3.25
CA PRO A 137 -1.65 17.67 -2.79
C PRO A 137 -2.22 16.57 -1.89
N TYR A 138 -1.59 15.40 -1.83
CA TYR A 138 -2.04 14.25 -1.05
C TYR A 138 -1.29 14.07 0.28
N ILE A 139 -0.25 14.88 0.52
CA ILE A 139 0.51 14.87 1.78
C ILE A 139 -0.43 15.31 2.91
N GLY A 140 -0.45 14.53 4.00
CA GLY A 140 -1.37 14.73 5.12
C GLY A 140 -2.78 14.15 4.92
N ILE A 141 -3.12 13.70 3.71
CA ILE A 141 -4.39 13.00 3.40
C ILE A 141 -4.15 11.49 3.33
N ALA A 142 -3.26 11.06 2.43
CA ALA A 142 -2.85 9.67 2.36
C ALA A 142 -1.92 9.32 3.54
N ASP A 143 -2.13 8.15 4.13
CA ASP A 143 -1.30 7.65 5.22
C ASP A 143 -0.02 7.00 4.70
N ARG A 144 -0.07 6.50 3.47
CA ARG A 144 1.08 5.89 2.78
C ARG A 144 0.96 6.09 1.27
N PHE A 145 2.09 6.19 0.60
CA PHE A 145 2.16 6.19 -0.86
C PHE A 145 2.64 4.84 -1.40
N LEU A 146 2.25 4.51 -2.62
CA LEU A 146 2.83 3.42 -3.39
C LEU A 146 3.36 3.99 -4.71
N PHE A 147 4.65 3.84 -4.94
CA PHE A 147 5.28 4.27 -6.20
C PHE A 147 5.46 3.06 -7.10
N ASP A 148 4.75 3.08 -8.23
CA ASP A 148 4.85 2.04 -9.27
C ASP A 148 5.56 2.63 -10.49
N ALA A 149 6.24 1.78 -11.24
CA ALA A 149 6.84 2.21 -12.49
C ALA A 149 5.76 2.61 -13.49
N LYS A 150 5.98 3.73 -14.20
CA LYS A 150 5.02 4.21 -15.18
C LYS A 150 4.82 3.15 -16.28
N PRO A 151 3.57 2.77 -16.56
CA PRO A 151 3.28 1.78 -17.60
C PRO A 151 3.77 2.27 -18.97
N PRO A 152 4.16 1.35 -19.88
CA PRO A 152 4.46 1.71 -21.26
C PRO A 152 3.27 2.41 -21.93
N ALA A 153 3.53 3.27 -22.92
CA ALA A 153 2.47 3.93 -23.68
C ALA A 153 1.54 2.88 -24.32
N GLY A 154 0.23 3.05 -24.14
CA GLY A 154 -0.79 2.13 -24.66
C GLY A 154 -1.12 0.95 -23.72
N SER A 155 -0.63 0.92 -22.50
CA SER A 155 -1.03 -0.07 -21.50
C SER A 155 -2.44 0.25 -20.96
N ASP A 156 -3.31 -0.77 -20.93
CA ASP A 156 -4.66 -0.66 -20.36
C ASP A 156 -4.69 -0.77 -18.83
N LEU A 157 -3.57 -1.15 -18.21
CA LEU A 157 -3.46 -1.32 -16.76
C LEU A 157 -2.63 -0.20 -16.14
N PRO A 158 -3.11 0.42 -15.04
CA PRO A 158 -2.40 1.51 -14.37
C PRO A 158 -1.10 1.07 -13.66
N GLY A 159 -0.91 -0.23 -13.43
CA GLY A 159 0.27 -0.78 -12.76
C GLY A 159 0.47 -2.28 -12.99
N GLY A 160 1.55 -2.82 -12.41
CA GLY A 160 1.87 -4.25 -12.53
C GLY A 160 2.42 -4.66 -13.89
N ASN A 161 3.04 -3.75 -14.63
CA ASN A 161 3.55 -3.98 -15.99
C ASN A 161 4.98 -4.54 -16.04
N GLY A 162 5.61 -4.83 -14.90
CA GLY A 162 6.96 -5.41 -14.85
C GLY A 162 8.08 -4.51 -15.37
N VAL A 163 7.86 -3.20 -15.38
CA VAL A 163 8.90 -2.20 -15.72
C VAL A 163 9.47 -1.57 -14.46
N SER A 164 10.71 -1.10 -14.52
CA SER A 164 11.34 -0.37 -13.42
C SER A 164 11.61 1.08 -13.81
N PHE A 165 11.80 1.94 -12.82
CA PHE A 165 12.26 3.32 -12.99
C PHE A 165 13.52 3.58 -12.17
N ASP A 166 14.16 4.70 -12.39
CA ASP A 166 15.37 5.09 -11.62
C ASP A 166 14.97 5.53 -10.20
N TRP A 167 15.11 4.63 -9.24
CA TRP A 167 14.76 4.89 -7.84
C TRP A 167 15.54 6.03 -7.18
N ARG A 168 16.62 6.53 -7.83
CA ARG A 168 17.38 7.69 -7.32
C ARG A 168 16.52 8.95 -7.26
N VAL A 169 15.45 9.04 -8.06
CA VAL A 169 14.48 10.13 -8.00
C VAL A 169 13.85 10.27 -6.61
N LEU A 170 13.69 9.16 -5.87
CA LEU A 170 13.10 9.16 -4.53
C LEU A 170 13.98 9.83 -3.46
N ARG A 171 15.24 10.13 -3.76
CA ARG A 171 16.12 10.90 -2.85
C ARG A 171 15.66 12.34 -2.62
N THR A 172 14.75 12.82 -3.46
CA THR A 172 14.17 14.17 -3.33
C THR A 172 12.93 14.20 -2.42
N LEU A 173 12.46 13.03 -1.95
CA LEU A 173 11.36 12.96 -0.99
C LEU A 173 11.81 13.39 0.40
N ASP A 174 10.91 14.05 1.11
CA ASP A 174 11.07 14.31 2.53
C ASP A 174 11.13 13.01 3.32
N ALA A 175 11.94 12.98 4.38
CA ALA A 175 12.16 11.78 5.19
C ALA A 175 10.89 11.26 5.88
N ASP A 176 9.88 12.11 6.05
CA ASP A 176 8.63 11.80 6.73
C ASP A 176 7.57 11.18 5.80
N VAL A 177 7.85 11.05 4.51
CA VAL A 177 6.93 10.43 3.55
C VAL A 177 7.02 8.92 3.66
N ASP A 178 5.96 8.28 4.17
CA ASP A 178 5.87 6.81 4.20
C ASP A 178 5.44 6.26 2.85
N TYR A 179 6.23 5.32 2.30
CA TYR A 179 5.94 4.75 0.99
C TYR A 179 6.36 3.29 0.83
N MET A 180 5.74 2.64 -0.15
CA MET A 180 6.13 1.34 -0.71
C MET A 180 6.57 1.52 -2.16
N LEU A 181 7.49 0.66 -2.60
CA LEU A 181 7.93 0.57 -3.99
C LEU A 181 7.30 -0.63 -4.68
N SER A 182 6.88 -0.44 -5.92
CA SER A 182 6.39 -1.47 -6.82
C SER A 182 7.07 -1.32 -8.18
N GLY A 183 7.07 -2.38 -8.95
CA GLY A 183 7.76 -2.41 -10.23
C GLY A 183 9.20 -2.93 -10.12
N GLY A 184 9.67 -3.64 -11.18
CA GLY A 184 11.00 -4.26 -11.26
C GLY A 184 10.96 -5.51 -12.10
#